data_993f98e18d3243bb2dd0a3aef52f1d01
#
_entry.id   993f98e18d3243bb2dd0a3aef52f1d01
#
_cell.length_a   1.000
_cell.length_b   1.000
_cell.length_c   1.000
_cell.angle_alpha   90.00
_cell.angle_beta   90.00
_cell.angle_gamma   90.00
#
_symmetry.space_group_name_H-M   'P 1'
#
loop_
_entity.id
_entity.type
_entity.pdbx_description
1 polymer ?
#
loop_
_entity_poly.entity_id
_entity_poly.type
_entity_poly.pdbx_seq_one_letter_code
_entity_poly.pdbx_strand_id
1 'polypeptide(L)'
;MGYKVLKQGWRLIAILAIGFSSGCSGNEKIKGIDLDEVGYGSSVFSVLKGEDYESEALKLPEGVGEDITVKIKDVRNFSTKESEPLFFESCEVIGWSSPVDLNTDKTMEAVLAKYNPVQKATLSVDASTGKLILYGAGTKNIPAAVYLVDLEISSGGVTQVKEGVCRIQLKDNSAKAVTVSATWGTTDSDKAPADVSSKELSEEELQEFAGALGSAYNKNYGYLILKVKDRRNQSI
;
A
#
# COMPACT_ATOMS: atom_id res chain seq x y z
N MET A 1 -55.36 67.15 11.57
CA MET A 1 -56.49 66.58 12.33
C MET A 1 -56.39 65.13 12.41
N GLY A 2 -56.43 64.58 13.65
CA GLY A 2 -56.73 63.15 13.93
C GLY A 2 -55.60 62.29 14.39
N TYR A 3 -55.17 62.43 15.64
CA TYR A 3 -54.43 61.47 16.36
C TYR A 3 -55.27 60.21 16.68
N LYS A 4 -54.80 59.02 16.47
CA LYS A 4 -55.30 57.84 17.16
C LYS A 4 -54.16 57.05 17.79
N VAL A 5 -54.22 57.09 19.10
CA VAL A 5 -53.42 56.33 20.04
C VAL A 5 -53.80 54.84 19.90
N LEU A 6 -52.83 53.98 19.79
CA LEU A 6 -53.03 52.54 19.85
C LEU A 6 -52.33 51.99 21.09
N LYS A 7 -53.14 51.36 21.90
CA LYS A 7 -52.89 50.76 23.20
C LYS A 7 -51.83 49.61 23.14
N GLN A 8 -50.97 49.69 24.12
CA GLN A 8 -50.09 48.59 24.54
C GLN A 8 -50.89 47.37 24.96
N GLY A 9 -50.62 46.24 24.36
CA GLY A 9 -51.05 44.94 24.82
C GLY A 9 -49.84 44.18 25.38
N TRP A 10 -49.64 44.20 26.67
CA TRP A 10 -48.71 43.39 27.40
C TRP A 10 -49.24 41.97 27.43
N ARG A 11 -48.60 41.05 26.75
CA ARG A 11 -48.81 39.62 26.94
C ARG A 11 -47.66 39.06 27.80
N LEU A 12 -48.03 38.73 29.01
CA LEU A 12 -47.28 37.93 29.93
C LEU A 12 -46.99 36.56 29.29
N ILE A 13 -45.74 36.30 28.99
CA ILE A 13 -45.28 34.95 28.64
C ILE A 13 -44.81 34.28 29.95
N ALA A 14 -45.63 33.35 30.42
CA ALA A 14 -45.29 32.47 31.52
C ALA A 14 -44.12 31.55 31.09
N ILE A 15 -42.93 31.75 31.63
CA ILE A 15 -41.79 30.84 31.46
C ILE A 15 -42.04 29.63 32.35
N LEU A 16 -42.44 28.53 31.73
CA LEU A 16 -42.48 27.21 32.37
C LEU A 16 -41.03 26.70 32.55
N ALA A 17 -40.50 26.85 33.72
CA ALA A 17 -39.22 26.25 34.10
C ALA A 17 -39.39 24.73 34.21
N ILE A 18 -39.10 24.02 33.12
CA ILE A 18 -38.93 22.55 33.15
C ILE A 18 -37.59 22.28 33.76
N GLY A 19 -37.57 21.85 35.02
CA GLY A 19 -36.39 21.35 35.67
C GLY A 19 -35.86 20.11 34.96
N PHE A 20 -34.80 20.28 34.16
CA PHE A 20 -34.02 19.14 33.73
C PHE A 20 -33.21 18.67 34.93
N SER A 21 -33.64 17.54 35.48
CA SER A 21 -32.84 16.72 36.35
C SER A 21 -31.57 16.35 35.58
N SER A 22 -30.46 16.98 35.92
CA SER A 22 -29.13 16.57 35.50
C SER A 22 -28.86 15.17 36.01
N GLY A 23 -29.25 14.17 35.21
CA GLY A 23 -28.63 12.88 35.27
C GLY A 23 -27.16 13.07 34.91
N CYS A 24 -26.27 12.92 35.87
CA CYS A 24 -24.87 12.68 35.61
C CYS A 24 -24.75 11.33 34.91
N SER A 25 -25.02 11.27 33.62
CA SER A 25 -24.36 10.31 32.75
C SER A 25 -22.95 10.85 32.59
N GLY A 26 -21.95 10.18 33.15
CA GLY A 26 -20.56 10.50 32.95
C GLY A 26 -20.34 10.65 31.43
N ASN A 27 -20.12 11.88 31.01
CA ASN A 27 -19.48 12.12 29.72
C ASN A 27 -18.09 11.52 29.83
N GLU A 28 -17.94 10.23 29.54
CA GLU A 28 -16.68 9.73 29.08
C GLU A 28 -16.39 10.56 27.83
N LYS A 29 -15.51 11.55 28.00
CA LYS A 29 -14.96 12.28 26.86
C LYS A 29 -14.39 11.21 25.95
N ILE A 30 -14.99 11.02 24.78
CA ILE A 30 -14.46 10.15 23.73
C ILE A 30 -13.04 10.68 23.53
N LYS A 31 -12.05 9.93 24.04
CA LYS A 31 -10.65 10.30 23.97
C LYS A 31 -10.28 10.11 22.51
N GLY A 32 -9.91 11.18 21.82
CA GLY A 32 -9.42 11.09 20.45
C GLY A 32 -8.20 10.15 20.38
N ILE A 33 -7.91 9.65 19.19
CA ILE A 33 -6.73 8.84 18.93
C ILE A 33 -5.50 9.73 19.12
N ASP A 34 -4.52 9.30 19.92
CA ASP A 34 -3.25 10.02 20.03
C ASP A 34 -2.44 9.80 18.74
N LEU A 35 -2.54 10.76 17.83
CA LEU A 35 -1.89 10.67 16.53
C LEU A 35 -0.35 10.69 16.60
N ASP A 36 0.26 11.13 17.70
CA ASP A 36 1.71 11.16 17.84
C ASP A 36 2.29 9.75 18.01
N GLU A 37 1.50 8.84 18.55
CA GLU A 37 1.87 7.43 18.69
C GLU A 37 1.52 6.59 17.43
N VAL A 38 0.78 7.17 16.48
CA VAL A 38 0.44 6.47 15.22
C VAL A 38 1.60 6.50 14.24
N GLY A 39 2.02 5.34 13.75
CA GLY A 39 3.10 5.25 12.76
C GLY A 39 3.46 3.84 12.37
N TYR A 40 4.45 3.71 11.51
CA TYR A 40 5.08 2.44 11.16
C TYR A 40 6.43 2.31 11.87
N GLY A 41 6.97 1.11 11.96
CA GLY A 41 8.32 0.87 12.52
C GLY A 41 9.41 1.56 11.69
N SER A 42 9.21 1.65 10.37
CA SER A 42 10.01 2.49 9.48
C SER A 42 9.18 3.66 8.98
N SER A 43 9.73 4.87 9.01
CA SER A 43 9.10 6.06 8.45
C SER A 43 9.36 6.25 6.95
N VAL A 44 10.23 5.42 6.34
CA VAL A 44 10.57 5.51 4.92
C VAL A 44 10.58 4.13 4.28
N PHE A 45 9.77 3.95 3.26
CA PHE A 45 9.69 2.75 2.43
C PHE A 45 10.36 3.04 1.09
N SER A 46 11.50 2.40 0.84
CA SER A 46 12.23 2.54 -0.43
C SER A 46 11.82 1.44 -1.39
N VAL A 47 11.16 1.80 -2.48
CA VAL A 47 10.55 0.86 -3.43
C VAL A 47 11.04 1.18 -4.85
N LEU A 48 11.34 0.16 -5.62
CA LEU A 48 11.63 0.30 -7.05
C LEU A 48 10.33 0.23 -7.86
N LYS A 49 10.22 1.04 -8.91
CA LYS A 49 9.09 0.94 -9.84
C LYS A 49 9.00 -0.46 -10.43
N GLY A 50 7.80 -1.00 -10.48
CA GLY A 50 7.53 -2.34 -10.96
C GLY A 50 7.60 -3.42 -9.89
N GLU A 51 8.04 -3.11 -8.67
CA GLU A 51 8.08 -4.04 -7.56
C GLU A 51 6.88 -3.84 -6.63
N ASP A 52 6.29 -4.96 -6.21
CA ASP A 52 5.26 -4.95 -5.18
C ASP A 52 5.90 -4.74 -3.81
N TYR A 53 5.21 -4.00 -2.95
CA TYR A 53 5.66 -3.75 -1.60
C TYR A 53 4.50 -3.84 -0.61
N GLU A 54 4.70 -4.51 0.51
CA GLU A 54 3.77 -4.55 1.64
C GLU A 54 4.48 -4.08 2.90
N SER A 55 3.87 -3.15 3.63
CA SER A 55 4.39 -2.67 4.90
C SER A 55 4.06 -3.62 6.04
N GLU A 56 4.68 -3.41 7.19
CA GLU A 56 4.17 -3.91 8.46
C GLU A 56 2.81 -3.26 8.82
N ALA A 57 2.13 -3.81 9.83
CA ALA A 57 0.90 -3.20 10.36
C ALA A 57 1.19 -1.82 10.96
N LEU A 58 0.20 -0.94 10.87
CA LEU A 58 0.24 0.37 11.52
C LEU A 58 0.28 0.19 13.04
N LYS A 59 1.23 0.84 13.70
CA LYS A 59 1.27 0.92 15.16
C LYS A 59 0.24 1.95 15.61
N LEU A 60 -0.53 1.57 16.58
CA LEU A 60 -1.61 2.36 17.16
C LEU A 60 -1.39 2.54 18.65
N PRO A 61 -1.84 3.65 19.24
CA PRO A 61 -1.77 3.87 20.68
C PRO A 61 -2.59 2.83 21.46
N GLU A 62 -2.19 2.60 22.71
CA GLU A 62 -2.96 1.73 23.61
C GLU A 62 -4.38 2.28 23.82
N GLY A 63 -5.36 1.39 23.84
CA GLY A 63 -6.77 1.73 24.07
C GLY A 63 -7.53 2.19 22.84
N VAL A 64 -6.93 2.15 21.65
CA VAL A 64 -7.69 2.23 20.39
C VAL A 64 -8.50 0.94 20.24
N GLY A 65 -9.82 1.08 20.04
CA GLY A 65 -10.77 -0.06 20.02
C GLY A 65 -10.53 -1.04 18.87
N GLU A 66 -11.14 -2.21 18.96
CA GLU A 66 -11.06 -3.26 17.91
C GLU A 66 -11.80 -2.86 16.62
N ASP A 67 -12.64 -1.83 16.66
CA ASP A 67 -13.44 -1.29 15.55
C ASP A 67 -12.69 -0.26 14.69
N ILE A 68 -11.34 -0.38 14.65
CA ILE A 68 -10.55 0.54 13.87
C ILE A 68 -10.78 0.37 12.36
N THR A 69 -10.80 1.50 11.67
CA THR A 69 -10.79 1.56 10.21
C THR A 69 -9.76 2.57 9.74
N VAL A 70 -8.87 2.12 8.87
CA VAL A 70 -7.81 2.93 8.28
C VAL A 70 -8.07 3.11 6.79
N LYS A 71 -7.94 4.34 6.27
CA LYS A 71 -8.04 4.67 4.85
C LYS A 71 -6.90 5.58 4.43
N ILE A 72 -6.47 5.49 3.18
CA ILE A 72 -5.56 6.48 2.62
C ILE A 72 -6.38 7.75 2.34
N LYS A 73 -5.96 8.86 2.95
CA LYS A 73 -6.58 10.16 2.73
C LYS A 73 -6.01 10.86 1.52
N ASP A 74 -4.68 10.86 1.41
CA ASP A 74 -3.96 11.49 0.30
C ASP A 74 -2.55 10.90 0.19
N VAL A 75 -1.96 11.05 -0.99
CA VAL A 75 -0.54 10.79 -1.26
C VAL A 75 0.03 12.01 -1.95
N ARG A 76 0.95 12.71 -1.30
CA ARG A 76 1.47 14.00 -1.77
C ARG A 76 2.95 13.91 -2.09
N ASN A 77 3.38 14.54 -3.17
CA ASN A 77 4.81 14.71 -3.44
C ASN A 77 5.47 15.50 -2.30
N PHE A 78 6.57 14.96 -1.75
CA PHE A 78 7.25 15.58 -0.61
C PHE A 78 7.77 16.99 -0.90
N SER A 79 8.22 17.26 -2.13
CA SER A 79 8.82 18.54 -2.52
C SER A 79 7.77 19.59 -2.90
N THR A 80 6.80 19.21 -3.77
CA THR A 80 5.79 20.16 -4.26
C THR A 80 4.59 20.29 -3.34
N LYS A 81 4.34 19.30 -2.47
CA LYS A 81 3.16 19.15 -1.62
C LYS A 81 1.85 18.91 -2.40
N GLU A 82 1.93 18.73 -3.70
CA GLU A 82 0.80 18.43 -4.55
C GLU A 82 0.40 16.95 -4.41
N SER A 83 -0.89 16.68 -4.48
CA SER A 83 -1.43 15.32 -4.49
C SER A 83 -1.02 14.59 -5.76
N GLU A 84 -0.71 13.28 -5.63
CA GLU A 84 -0.35 12.40 -6.75
C GLU A 84 -1.49 11.39 -6.98
N PRO A 85 -2.43 11.69 -7.87
CA PRO A 85 -3.62 10.86 -8.08
C PRO A 85 -3.30 9.47 -8.67
N LEU A 86 -2.15 9.30 -9.32
CA LEU A 86 -1.77 8.03 -9.94
C LEU A 86 -1.66 6.88 -8.92
N PHE A 87 -1.44 7.18 -7.63
CA PHE A 87 -1.48 6.17 -6.58
C PHE A 87 -2.86 5.57 -6.36
N PHE A 88 -3.92 6.25 -6.75
CA PHE A 88 -5.31 5.81 -6.62
C PHE A 88 -5.87 5.17 -7.90
N GLU A 89 -5.14 5.27 -9.01
CA GLU A 89 -5.54 4.62 -10.26
C GLU A 89 -5.47 3.11 -10.13
N SER A 90 -6.41 2.44 -10.80
CA SER A 90 -6.46 0.98 -10.84
C SER A 90 -5.39 0.41 -11.76
N CYS A 91 -4.75 -0.65 -11.32
CA CYS A 91 -3.86 -1.47 -12.13
C CYS A 91 -4.29 -2.93 -12.08
N GLU A 92 -3.95 -3.68 -13.12
CA GLU A 92 -4.20 -5.12 -13.18
C GLU A 92 -3.07 -5.86 -12.46
N VAL A 93 -3.45 -6.72 -11.54
CA VAL A 93 -2.54 -7.59 -10.79
C VAL A 93 -3.08 -9.02 -10.80
N ILE A 94 -2.21 -10.00 -10.69
CA ILE A 94 -2.64 -11.39 -10.50
C ILE A 94 -2.93 -11.59 -9.01
N GLY A 95 -4.12 -12.03 -8.70
CA GLY A 95 -4.55 -12.20 -7.32
C GLY A 95 -5.85 -12.97 -7.18
N TRP A 96 -6.30 -13.10 -5.94
CA TRP A 96 -7.55 -13.76 -5.64
C TRP A 96 -8.74 -12.86 -5.96
N SER A 97 -9.61 -13.32 -6.88
CA SER A 97 -10.86 -12.62 -7.22
C SER A 97 -11.95 -12.80 -6.16
N SER A 98 -11.83 -13.87 -5.37
CA SER A 98 -12.69 -14.14 -4.21
C SER A 98 -11.96 -15.02 -3.19
N PRO A 99 -12.37 -15.02 -1.91
CA PRO A 99 -11.82 -15.93 -0.91
C PRO A 99 -11.98 -17.40 -1.32
N VAL A 100 -10.99 -18.21 -0.92
CA VAL A 100 -11.08 -19.68 -1.05
C VAL A 100 -11.98 -20.20 0.07
N ASP A 101 -13.02 -20.97 -0.30
CA ASP A 101 -13.88 -21.65 0.64
C ASP A 101 -13.69 -23.17 0.50
N LEU A 102 -13.07 -23.79 1.49
CA LEU A 102 -12.77 -25.23 1.49
C LEU A 102 -14.02 -26.12 1.46
N ASN A 103 -15.21 -25.58 1.72
CA ASN A 103 -16.46 -26.33 1.60
C ASN A 103 -16.95 -26.44 0.16
N THR A 104 -16.66 -25.43 -0.67
CA THR A 104 -17.08 -25.36 -2.07
C THR A 104 -15.94 -25.62 -3.03
N ASP A 105 -14.72 -25.16 -2.73
CA ASP A 105 -13.53 -25.24 -3.58
C ASP A 105 -12.74 -26.52 -3.30
N LYS A 106 -13.35 -27.68 -3.60
CA LYS A 106 -12.83 -29.00 -3.23
C LYS A 106 -11.71 -29.52 -4.16
N THR A 107 -11.50 -28.87 -5.30
CA THR A 107 -10.47 -29.26 -6.24
C THR A 107 -9.46 -28.13 -6.46
N MET A 108 -8.25 -28.51 -6.87
CA MET A 108 -7.20 -27.52 -7.18
C MET A 108 -7.64 -26.60 -8.33
N GLU A 109 -8.37 -27.12 -9.31
CA GLU A 109 -8.91 -26.34 -10.45
C GLU A 109 -9.89 -25.27 -9.94
N ALA A 110 -10.78 -25.61 -9.00
CA ALA A 110 -11.72 -24.65 -8.42
C ALA A 110 -10.99 -23.54 -7.64
N VAL A 111 -9.95 -23.90 -6.91
CA VAL A 111 -9.11 -22.92 -6.19
C VAL A 111 -8.36 -22.03 -7.18
N LEU A 112 -7.68 -22.61 -8.18
CA LEU A 112 -6.90 -21.85 -9.16
C LEU A 112 -7.77 -20.98 -10.07
N ALA A 113 -9.01 -21.34 -10.32
CA ALA A 113 -9.97 -20.52 -11.08
C ALA A 113 -10.26 -19.18 -10.40
N LYS A 114 -9.99 -19.05 -9.10
CA LYS A 114 -10.12 -17.79 -8.34
C LYS A 114 -8.85 -16.93 -8.36
N TYR A 115 -7.72 -17.47 -8.82
CA TYR A 115 -6.44 -16.77 -8.92
C TYR A 115 -6.26 -16.30 -10.37
N ASN A 116 -6.65 -15.08 -10.63
CA ASN A 116 -6.71 -14.51 -11.98
C ASN A 116 -6.45 -12.98 -11.94
N PRO A 117 -6.38 -12.30 -13.09
CA PRO A 117 -6.24 -10.86 -13.12
C PRO A 117 -7.38 -10.14 -12.39
N VAL A 118 -7.04 -9.26 -11.47
CA VAL A 118 -7.97 -8.42 -10.71
C VAL A 118 -7.51 -6.97 -10.75
N GLN A 119 -8.47 -6.05 -10.65
CA GLN A 119 -8.18 -4.61 -10.58
C GLN A 119 -7.97 -4.18 -9.14
N LYS A 120 -6.85 -3.54 -8.86
CA LYS A 120 -6.51 -2.98 -7.55
C LYS A 120 -6.03 -1.54 -7.71
N ALA A 121 -6.31 -0.68 -6.74
CA ALA A 121 -5.66 0.63 -6.69
C ALA A 121 -4.15 0.45 -6.55
N THR A 122 -3.36 1.28 -7.23
CA THR A 122 -1.88 1.21 -7.18
C THR A 122 -1.34 1.20 -5.76
N LEU A 123 -1.90 2.03 -4.88
CA LEU A 123 -1.66 1.98 -3.43
C LEU A 123 -2.99 1.73 -2.73
N SER A 124 -2.99 0.75 -1.86
CA SER A 124 -4.12 0.43 -0.99
C SER A 124 -3.68 0.29 0.46
N VAL A 125 -4.63 0.29 1.37
CA VAL A 125 -4.40 0.01 2.79
C VAL A 125 -5.39 -1.05 3.26
N ASP A 126 -4.91 -2.00 4.04
CA ASP A 126 -5.79 -2.90 4.77
C ASP A 126 -6.50 -2.12 5.87
N ALA A 127 -7.82 -2.10 5.82
CA ALA A 127 -8.63 -1.24 6.68
C ALA A 127 -8.54 -1.59 8.16
N SER A 128 -8.22 -2.83 8.51
CA SER A 128 -8.17 -3.33 9.88
C SER A 128 -6.79 -3.25 10.50
N THR A 129 -5.75 -3.47 9.71
CA THR A 129 -4.36 -3.52 10.18
C THR A 129 -3.55 -2.28 9.84
N GLY A 130 -4.07 -1.46 8.91
CA GLY A 130 -3.33 -0.31 8.37
C GLY A 130 -2.11 -0.66 7.52
N LYS A 131 -1.93 -1.93 7.11
CA LYS A 131 -0.85 -2.30 6.19
C LYS A 131 -1.03 -1.62 4.85
N LEU A 132 0.03 -0.98 4.36
CA LEU A 132 0.08 -0.41 3.01
C LEU A 132 0.52 -1.47 2.02
N ILE A 133 -0.17 -1.55 0.90
CA ILE A 133 0.12 -2.46 -0.20
C ILE A 133 0.28 -1.62 -1.46
N LEU A 134 1.50 -1.58 -2.00
CA LEU A 134 1.82 -0.90 -3.25
C LEU A 134 2.01 -1.95 -4.34
N TYR A 135 1.20 -1.88 -5.38
CA TYR A 135 1.30 -2.77 -6.54
C TYR A 135 2.22 -2.17 -7.59
N GLY A 136 3.32 -2.85 -7.86
CA GLY A 136 4.35 -2.42 -8.81
C GLY A 136 3.80 -2.16 -10.21
N ALA A 137 2.82 -2.93 -10.66
CA ALA A 137 2.17 -2.76 -11.96
C ALA A 137 1.64 -1.33 -12.17
N GLY A 138 1.13 -0.68 -11.12
CA GLY A 138 0.58 0.68 -11.18
C GLY A 138 1.64 1.77 -11.08
N THR A 139 2.86 1.47 -10.63
CA THR A 139 3.88 2.49 -10.38
C THR A 139 4.58 3.03 -11.62
N LYS A 140 4.35 2.43 -12.79
CA LYS A 140 5.09 2.74 -14.04
C LYS A 140 5.05 4.22 -14.42
N ASN A 141 3.87 4.83 -14.32
CA ASN A 141 3.63 6.21 -14.73
C ASN A 141 3.84 7.23 -13.60
N ILE A 142 4.03 6.77 -12.36
CA ILE A 142 4.28 7.65 -11.22
C ILE A 142 5.72 8.14 -11.31
N PRO A 143 6.00 9.45 -11.22
CA PRO A 143 7.37 9.96 -11.22
C PRO A 143 8.20 9.37 -10.08
N ALA A 144 9.49 9.12 -10.32
CA ALA A 144 10.41 8.74 -9.23
C ALA A 144 10.62 9.95 -8.32
N ALA A 145 10.16 9.84 -7.08
CA ALA A 145 10.22 10.91 -6.08
C ALA A 145 9.98 10.35 -4.67
N VAL A 146 9.98 11.23 -3.68
CA VAL A 146 9.54 10.92 -2.33
C VAL A 146 8.10 11.42 -2.16
N TYR A 147 7.24 10.57 -1.64
CA TYR A 147 5.83 10.85 -1.40
C TYR A 147 5.48 10.71 0.07
N LEU A 148 4.63 11.59 0.58
CA LEU A 148 4.04 11.52 1.91
C LEU A 148 2.69 10.81 1.81
N VAL A 149 2.42 9.90 2.74
CA VAL A 149 1.13 9.23 2.85
C VAL A 149 0.38 9.80 4.04
N ASP A 150 -0.83 10.26 3.80
CA ASP A 150 -1.77 10.73 4.83
C ASP A 150 -2.84 9.66 5.05
N LEU A 151 -3.08 9.30 6.31
CA LEU A 151 -4.09 8.31 6.67
C LEU A 151 -5.26 8.97 7.42
N GLU A 152 -6.45 8.52 7.10
CA GLU A 152 -7.65 8.76 7.88
C GLU A 152 -7.89 7.53 8.77
N ILE A 153 -8.02 7.74 10.07
CA ILE A 153 -8.14 6.69 11.07
C ILE A 153 -9.42 6.93 11.85
N SER A 154 -10.28 5.92 11.88
CA SER A 154 -11.55 5.96 12.60
C SER A 154 -11.59 4.85 13.66
N SER A 155 -11.99 5.17 14.88
CA SER A 155 -12.26 4.21 15.96
C SER A 155 -13.22 4.83 16.95
N GLY A 156 -14.16 4.05 17.50
CA GLY A 156 -15.10 4.50 18.50
C GLY A 156 -15.98 5.68 18.06
N GLY A 157 -16.27 5.82 16.77
CA GLY A 157 -17.03 6.94 16.19
C GLY A 157 -16.25 8.24 16.05
N VAL A 158 -14.95 8.25 16.32
CA VAL A 158 -14.04 9.38 16.10
C VAL A 158 -13.22 9.12 14.86
N THR A 159 -13.11 10.11 13.98
CA THR A 159 -12.28 10.07 12.77
C THR A 159 -11.25 11.20 12.83
N GLN A 160 -9.99 10.85 12.61
CA GLN A 160 -8.87 11.79 12.62
C GLN A 160 -7.95 11.52 11.43
N VAL A 161 -7.21 12.55 11.00
CA VAL A 161 -6.24 12.44 9.91
C VAL A 161 -4.83 12.58 10.47
N LYS A 162 -3.98 11.58 10.21
CA LYS A 162 -2.54 11.64 10.44
C LYS A 162 -1.85 11.98 9.13
N GLU A 163 -1.34 13.19 9.03
CA GLU A 163 -0.56 13.63 7.87
C GLU A 163 0.86 13.07 7.91
N GLY A 164 1.35 12.65 6.74
CA GLY A 164 2.73 12.20 6.55
C GLY A 164 3.15 11.05 7.45
N VAL A 165 2.25 10.09 7.69
CA VAL A 165 2.50 8.94 8.56
C VAL A 165 3.75 8.15 8.13
N CYS A 166 4.04 8.12 6.85
CA CYS A 166 5.25 7.55 6.28
C CYS A 166 5.60 8.23 4.96
N ARG A 167 6.77 7.87 4.43
CA ARG A 167 7.27 8.30 3.12
C ARG A 167 7.47 7.09 2.23
N ILE A 168 6.99 7.16 1.00
CA ILE A 168 7.32 6.22 -0.05
C ILE A 168 8.39 6.87 -0.92
N GLN A 169 9.61 6.36 -0.89
CA GLN A 169 10.68 6.74 -1.80
C GLN A 169 10.61 5.84 -3.03
N LEU A 170 9.93 6.29 -4.07
CA LEU A 170 9.80 5.57 -5.32
C LEU A 170 11.03 5.87 -6.20
N LYS A 171 11.75 4.84 -6.60
CA LYS A 171 12.96 4.91 -7.42
C LYS A 171 12.71 4.28 -8.78
N ASP A 172 13.30 4.86 -9.81
CA ASP A 172 13.31 4.20 -11.10
C ASP A 172 14.06 2.87 -11.00
N ASN A 173 13.43 1.83 -11.52
CA ASN A 173 14.09 0.56 -11.72
C ASN A 173 15.01 0.70 -12.95
N SER A 174 16.15 1.35 -12.74
CA SER A 174 17.21 1.27 -13.72
C SER A 174 17.82 -0.12 -13.56
N ALA A 175 17.33 -1.08 -14.32
CA ALA A 175 17.93 -2.41 -14.44
C ALA A 175 19.34 -2.29 -15.01
N LYS A 176 20.25 -1.77 -14.21
CA LYS A 176 21.68 -1.81 -14.49
C LYS A 176 22.19 -3.05 -13.80
N ALA A 177 22.55 -4.03 -14.63
CA ALA A 177 23.36 -5.20 -14.27
C ALA A 177 23.06 -5.83 -12.91
N VAL A 178 22.26 -6.90 -12.91
CA VAL A 178 22.21 -7.80 -11.75
C VAL A 178 23.53 -8.54 -11.70
N THR A 179 24.41 -8.19 -10.77
CA THR A 179 25.61 -8.99 -10.48
C THR A 179 25.17 -10.19 -9.66
N VAL A 180 25.05 -11.35 -10.27
CA VAL A 180 24.84 -12.61 -9.58
C VAL A 180 26.19 -13.26 -9.37
N SER A 181 26.66 -13.32 -8.12
CA SER A 181 27.77 -14.18 -7.75
C SER A 181 27.22 -15.52 -7.26
N ALA A 182 27.47 -16.59 -8.00
CA ALA A 182 27.18 -17.95 -7.58
C ALA A 182 28.49 -18.64 -7.21
N THR A 183 28.60 -19.12 -5.96
CA THR A 183 29.71 -19.94 -5.54
C THR A 183 29.30 -21.41 -5.66
N TRP A 184 29.99 -22.16 -6.51
CA TRP A 184 29.80 -23.60 -6.63
C TRP A 184 30.69 -24.31 -5.62
N GLY A 185 30.08 -25.08 -4.72
CA GLY A 185 30.81 -26.09 -3.97
C GLY A 185 30.94 -27.37 -4.81
N THR A 186 32.14 -27.77 -5.15
CA THR A 186 32.39 -29.13 -5.65
C THR A 186 32.73 -30.02 -4.48
N THR A 187 32.32 -31.29 -4.52
CA THR A 187 32.71 -32.29 -3.53
C THR A 187 34.21 -32.61 -3.58
N ASP A 188 34.93 -32.16 -4.58
CA ASP A 188 36.38 -32.19 -4.67
C ASP A 188 36.93 -30.92 -4.02
N SER A 189 37.39 -31.06 -2.80
CA SER A 189 37.80 -30.00 -1.88
C SER A 189 39.02 -29.16 -2.32
N ASP A 190 39.65 -29.46 -3.42
CA ASP A 190 40.96 -28.89 -3.78
C ASP A 190 40.93 -27.87 -4.94
N LYS A 191 39.75 -27.53 -5.44
CA LYS A 191 39.63 -26.49 -6.50
C LYS A 191 38.88 -25.28 -6.00
N ALA A 192 39.56 -24.13 -6.06
CA ALA A 192 38.88 -22.84 -5.84
C ALA A 192 37.67 -22.72 -6.75
N PRO A 193 36.56 -22.12 -6.29
CA PRO A 193 35.41 -21.87 -7.11
C PRO A 193 35.84 -21.00 -8.31
N ALA A 194 35.41 -21.40 -9.51
CA ALA A 194 35.67 -20.59 -10.70
C ALA A 194 34.97 -19.23 -10.54
N ASP A 195 35.71 -18.16 -10.84
CA ASP A 195 35.15 -16.82 -10.86
C ASP A 195 33.98 -16.76 -11.86
N VAL A 196 32.81 -16.46 -11.36
CA VAL A 196 31.65 -16.19 -12.21
C VAL A 196 31.76 -14.74 -12.66
N SER A 197 32.11 -14.53 -13.90
CA SER A 197 32.09 -13.19 -14.50
C SER A 197 30.66 -12.82 -14.86
N SER A 198 30.17 -11.69 -14.36
CA SER A 198 28.94 -11.05 -14.85
C SER A 198 29.29 -10.19 -16.06
N LYS A 199 28.44 -10.22 -17.10
CA LYS A 199 28.51 -9.28 -18.20
C LYS A 199 27.14 -8.63 -18.42
N GLU A 200 27.11 -7.42 -18.89
CA GLU A 200 25.87 -6.83 -19.43
C GLU A 200 25.49 -7.60 -20.71
N LEU A 201 24.20 -7.91 -20.84
CA LEU A 201 23.66 -8.51 -22.05
C LEU A 201 23.58 -7.45 -23.15
N SER A 202 23.96 -7.81 -24.37
CA SER A 202 23.74 -6.96 -25.53
C SER A 202 22.23 -6.84 -25.85
N GLU A 203 21.87 -5.85 -26.67
CA GLU A 203 20.50 -5.66 -27.12
C GLU A 203 19.98 -6.92 -27.87
N GLU A 204 20.84 -7.55 -28.66
CA GLU A 204 20.50 -8.79 -29.39
C GLU A 204 20.26 -9.96 -28.43
N GLU A 205 21.11 -10.12 -27.40
CA GLU A 205 20.94 -11.15 -26.38
C GLU A 205 19.68 -10.91 -25.56
N LEU A 206 19.32 -9.65 -25.28
CA LEU A 206 18.07 -9.29 -24.61
C LEU A 206 16.84 -9.61 -25.48
N GLN A 207 16.91 -9.36 -26.79
CA GLN A 207 15.82 -9.69 -27.72
C GLN A 207 15.63 -11.20 -27.86
N GLU A 208 16.73 -11.96 -27.98
CA GLU A 208 16.68 -13.42 -27.98
C GLU A 208 16.03 -13.96 -26.71
N PHE A 209 16.42 -13.39 -25.57
CA PHE A 209 15.86 -13.78 -24.28
C PHE A 209 14.39 -13.39 -24.13
N ALA A 210 14.00 -12.18 -24.58
CA ALA A 210 12.62 -11.74 -24.63
C ALA A 210 11.77 -12.65 -25.52
N GLY A 211 12.31 -13.09 -26.66
CA GLY A 211 11.66 -14.04 -27.55
C GLY A 211 11.41 -15.41 -26.88
N ALA A 212 12.39 -15.89 -26.12
CA ALA A 212 12.27 -17.15 -25.38
C ALA A 212 11.23 -17.11 -24.24
N LEU A 213 11.07 -15.96 -23.58
CA LEU A 213 10.08 -15.76 -22.53
C LEU A 213 8.68 -15.42 -23.08
N GLY A 214 8.58 -14.94 -24.33
CA GLY A 214 7.31 -14.54 -24.93
C GLY A 214 6.55 -13.52 -24.10
N SER A 215 5.28 -13.79 -23.79
CA SER A 215 4.43 -12.90 -23.00
C SER A 215 4.86 -12.73 -21.54
N ALA A 216 5.69 -13.62 -21.02
CA ALA A 216 6.23 -13.50 -19.65
C ALA A 216 7.36 -12.46 -19.56
N TYR A 217 7.93 -12.03 -20.70
CA TYR A 217 8.98 -11.00 -20.68
C TYR A 217 8.43 -9.63 -20.34
N ASN A 218 9.02 -9.01 -19.34
CA ASN A 218 8.76 -7.61 -19.01
C ASN A 218 10.10 -6.90 -18.75
N LYS A 219 10.45 -5.94 -19.60
CA LYS A 219 11.71 -5.18 -19.53
C LYS A 219 11.92 -4.41 -18.22
N ASN A 220 10.88 -4.25 -17.41
CA ASN A 220 10.94 -3.54 -16.13
C ASN A 220 11.28 -4.47 -14.95
N TYR A 221 11.33 -5.78 -15.18
CA TYR A 221 11.75 -6.75 -14.17
C TYR A 221 13.19 -7.20 -14.40
N GLY A 222 13.89 -7.49 -13.32
CA GLY A 222 15.15 -8.22 -13.38
C GLY A 222 14.88 -9.69 -13.60
N TYR A 223 15.64 -10.33 -14.50
CA TYR A 223 15.56 -11.76 -14.75
C TYR A 223 16.86 -12.45 -14.35
N LEU A 224 16.74 -13.61 -13.74
CA LEU A 224 17.87 -14.51 -13.51
C LEU A 224 17.85 -15.57 -14.61
N ILE A 225 18.88 -15.55 -15.47
CA ILE A 225 19.05 -16.54 -16.52
C ILE A 225 20.04 -17.59 -16.03
N LEU A 226 19.56 -18.81 -15.81
CA LEU A 226 20.41 -19.95 -15.49
C LEU A 226 20.61 -20.80 -16.74
N LYS A 227 21.83 -20.77 -17.30
CA LYS A 227 22.25 -21.69 -18.38
C LYS A 227 23.01 -22.84 -17.74
N VAL A 228 22.39 -23.98 -17.63
CA VAL A 228 23.08 -25.21 -17.18
C VAL A 228 23.78 -25.84 -18.34
N LYS A 229 25.06 -26.05 -18.21
CA LYS A 229 25.89 -26.70 -19.22
C LYS A 229 26.51 -27.97 -18.63
N ASP A 230 26.60 -28.99 -19.44
CA ASP A 230 27.32 -30.18 -19.08
C ASP A 230 28.84 -29.96 -19.07
N ARG A 231 29.63 -30.98 -18.66
CA ARG A 231 31.09 -30.88 -18.64
C ARG A 231 31.71 -30.64 -20.02
N ARG A 232 30.98 -30.83 -21.09
CA ARG A 232 31.38 -30.59 -22.49
C ARG A 232 30.90 -29.22 -23.01
N ASN A 233 30.38 -28.35 -22.12
CA ASN A 233 29.88 -27.02 -22.43
C ASN A 233 28.63 -27.04 -23.34
N GLN A 234 27.90 -28.16 -23.36
CA GLN A 234 26.63 -28.28 -24.08
C GLN A 234 25.47 -27.91 -23.14
N SER A 235 24.48 -27.15 -23.66
CA SER A 235 23.26 -26.85 -22.91
C SER A 235 22.48 -28.15 -22.66
N ILE A 236 22.05 -28.34 -21.43
CA ILE A 236 21.22 -29.46 -21.02
C ILE A 236 19.77 -29.04 -21.24
#